data_af664a7687c729269e195ceabb890636
#
_entry.id   af664a7687c729269e195ceabb890636
#
_cell.length_a   1.000
_cell.length_b   1.000
_cell.length_c   1.000
_cell.angle_alpha   90.00
_cell.angle_beta   90.00
_cell.angle_gamma   90.00
#
_symmetry.space_group_name_H-M   'P 1'
#
loop_
_entity.id
_entity.type
_entity.pdbx_description
1 polymer ?
#
loop_
_entity_poly.entity_id
_entity_poly.type
_entity_poly.pdbx_seq_one_letter_code
_entity_poly.pdbx_strand_id
1 'polypeptide(L)'
;MDQRFLKLILLLCSLCFLPQAAQASLFAPKGGSQFVPVDQAFAFDFKQQGNQVTLNWQIRPGYYLYRQQIKLVPQQATLGAFTLPEGLSHKDEFFGEVAIFKQQLNLQVPLQQAAANASLSVTYQGCAE
;
A
#
# COMPACT_ATOMS: atom_id res chain seq x y z
N MET A 1 -59.78 31.10 26.91
CA MET A 1 -58.94 29.89 27.00
C MET A 1 -58.56 29.68 28.47
N ASP A 2 -58.98 28.56 29.00
CA ASP A 2 -58.82 28.28 30.42
C ASP A 2 -57.34 28.04 30.74
N GLN A 3 -56.82 28.68 31.75
CA GLN A 3 -55.41 28.54 32.18
C GLN A 3 -55.02 27.08 32.46
N ARG A 4 -55.98 26.24 32.71
CA ARG A 4 -55.78 24.80 32.92
C ARG A 4 -55.47 24.09 31.60
N PHE A 5 -56.05 24.52 30.50
CA PHE A 5 -55.77 23.96 29.15
C PHE A 5 -54.38 24.34 28.68
N LEU A 6 -53.94 25.57 28.95
CA LEU A 6 -52.59 26.02 28.59
C LEU A 6 -51.50 25.29 29.35
N LYS A 7 -51.75 24.97 30.64
CA LYS A 7 -50.82 24.18 31.46
C LYS A 7 -50.75 22.72 31.00
N LEU A 8 -51.85 22.17 30.51
CA LEU A 8 -51.88 20.78 29.98
C LEU A 8 -51.11 20.66 28.68
N ILE A 9 -51.21 21.67 27.81
CA ILE A 9 -50.46 21.71 26.54
C ILE A 9 -48.95 21.90 26.79
N LEU A 10 -48.57 22.74 27.75
CA LEU A 10 -47.16 22.90 28.15
C LEU A 10 -46.56 21.64 28.79
N LEU A 11 -47.38 20.86 29.51
CA LEU A 11 -46.92 19.59 30.09
C LEU A 11 -46.76 18.49 29.03
N LEU A 12 -47.58 18.50 27.94
CA LEU A 12 -47.47 17.55 26.87
C LEU A 12 -46.29 17.81 25.94
N CYS A 13 -45.89 19.09 25.77
CA CYS A 13 -44.69 19.47 24.99
C CYS A 13 -43.37 19.15 25.67
N SER A 14 -43.37 18.98 26.99
CA SER A 14 -42.15 18.69 27.76
C SER A 14 -41.71 17.24 27.67
N LEU A 15 -42.57 16.33 27.14
CA LEU A 15 -42.27 14.89 27.06
C LEU A 15 -41.60 14.46 25.74
N CYS A 16 -41.37 15.39 24.79
CA CYS A 16 -40.79 15.07 23.48
C CYS A 16 -39.29 15.36 23.37
N PHE A 17 -38.62 15.77 24.41
CA PHE A 17 -37.17 15.86 24.45
C PHE A 17 -36.57 14.57 25.07
N LEU A 18 -36.76 13.44 24.40
CA LEU A 18 -35.90 12.31 24.59
C LEU A 18 -34.58 12.63 23.91
N PRO A 19 -33.43 12.62 24.62
CA PRO A 19 -32.17 12.68 23.95
C PRO A 19 -32.12 11.44 23.03
N GLN A 20 -32.07 11.66 21.74
CA GLN A 20 -31.65 10.60 20.82
C GLN A 20 -30.23 10.24 21.21
N ALA A 21 -30.10 9.16 21.97
CA ALA A 21 -28.82 8.50 22.14
C ALA A 21 -28.33 8.21 20.72
N ALA A 22 -27.26 8.90 20.31
CA ALA A 22 -26.56 8.60 19.08
C ALA A 22 -26.24 7.09 19.14
N GLN A 23 -26.91 6.33 18.29
CA GLN A 23 -26.55 4.93 18.09
C GLN A 23 -25.16 4.96 17.48
N ALA A 24 -24.14 4.77 18.31
CA ALA A 24 -22.80 4.50 17.84
C ALA A 24 -22.94 3.33 16.86
N SER A 25 -22.60 3.60 15.62
CA SER A 25 -22.65 2.65 14.53
C SER A 25 -21.93 1.37 14.96
N LEU A 26 -22.70 0.31 15.15
CA LEU A 26 -22.17 -1.04 15.38
C LEU A 26 -21.42 -1.57 14.16
N PHE A 27 -21.40 -0.80 13.08
CA PHE A 27 -20.69 -1.06 11.83
C PHE A 27 -19.51 -0.09 11.63
N ALA A 28 -18.96 0.50 12.69
CA ALA A 28 -17.60 1.00 12.56
C ALA A 28 -16.74 -0.19 12.13
N PRO A 29 -16.05 -0.13 10.98
CA PRO A 29 -15.18 -1.23 10.58
C PRO A 29 -14.16 -1.42 11.70
N LYS A 30 -14.31 -2.51 12.45
CA LYS A 30 -13.31 -2.98 13.38
C LYS A 30 -12.10 -3.36 12.55
N GLY A 31 -11.11 -2.53 12.55
CA GLY A 31 -9.85 -2.81 11.92
C GLY A 31 -9.58 -1.82 10.80
N GLY A 32 -8.91 -0.72 11.13
CA GLY A 32 -7.98 -0.16 10.18
C GLY A 32 -7.14 -1.33 9.66
N SER A 33 -6.92 -1.40 8.35
CA SER A 33 -6.06 -2.40 7.75
C SER A 33 -4.83 -2.59 8.64
N GLN A 34 -4.57 -3.82 9.10
CA GLN A 34 -3.34 -4.14 9.83
C GLN A 34 -2.11 -3.88 8.95
N PHE A 35 -2.33 -3.75 7.66
CA PHE A 35 -1.31 -3.56 6.64
C PHE A 35 -1.18 -2.09 6.28
N VAL A 36 0.05 -1.64 6.14
CA VAL A 36 0.34 -0.30 5.66
C VAL A 36 0.19 -0.24 4.13
N PRO A 37 -0.04 0.96 3.56
CA PRO A 37 -0.04 1.14 2.11
C PRO A 37 1.24 0.64 1.44
N VAL A 38 1.15 0.26 0.17
CA VAL A 38 2.25 -0.34 -0.60
C VAL A 38 3.50 0.52 -0.61
N ASP A 39 3.37 1.82 -0.77
CA ASP A 39 4.46 2.79 -0.76
C ASP A 39 5.16 2.92 0.60
N GLN A 40 4.48 2.56 1.69
CA GLN A 40 5.05 2.50 3.03
C GLN A 40 5.64 1.12 3.36
N ALA A 41 5.04 0.05 2.82
CA ALA A 41 5.58 -1.30 2.97
C ALA A 41 6.85 -1.49 2.16
N PHE A 42 6.89 -0.92 0.96
CA PHE A 42 7.97 -1.03 -0.02
C PHE A 42 8.33 0.36 -0.54
N ALA A 43 9.08 1.12 0.23
CA ALA A 43 9.52 2.44 -0.20
C ALA A 43 10.50 2.30 -1.36
N PHE A 44 10.07 2.74 -2.54
CA PHE A 44 10.82 2.64 -3.77
C PHE A 44 11.46 3.97 -4.13
N ASP A 45 12.71 3.89 -4.55
CA ASP A 45 13.48 5.02 -5.08
C ASP A 45 14.37 4.56 -6.23
N PHE A 46 14.76 5.49 -7.09
CA PHE A 46 15.69 5.22 -8.18
C PHE A 46 16.66 6.37 -8.39
N LYS A 47 17.81 6.02 -8.93
CA LYS A 47 18.84 6.99 -9.31
C LYS A 47 19.44 6.62 -10.64
N GLN A 48 19.55 7.58 -11.54
CA GLN A 48 20.28 7.43 -12.78
C GLN A 48 21.60 8.17 -12.72
N GLN A 49 22.68 7.49 -13.05
CA GLN A 49 24.01 8.06 -13.23
C GLN A 49 24.58 7.59 -14.55
N GLY A 50 24.62 8.50 -15.54
CA GLY A 50 25.02 8.15 -16.89
C GLY A 50 24.11 7.07 -17.49
N ASN A 51 24.72 5.96 -17.88
CA ASN A 51 24.03 4.79 -18.43
C ASN A 51 23.73 3.71 -17.39
N GLN A 52 23.69 4.05 -16.12
CA GLN A 52 23.38 3.14 -15.03
C GLN A 52 22.13 3.62 -14.27
N VAL A 53 21.16 2.77 -14.10
CA VAL A 53 20.00 3.01 -13.24
C VAL A 53 20.11 2.11 -12.02
N THR A 54 20.06 2.70 -10.85
CA THR A 54 19.94 1.97 -9.58
C THR A 54 18.51 2.04 -9.09
N LEU A 55 17.88 0.90 -8.90
CA LEU A 55 16.57 0.75 -8.30
C LEU A 55 16.75 0.29 -6.86
N ASN A 56 16.06 0.92 -5.94
CA ASN A 56 16.18 0.62 -4.51
C ASN A 56 14.81 0.48 -3.87
N TRP A 57 14.62 -0.60 -3.11
CA TRP A 57 13.46 -0.81 -2.26
C TRP A 57 13.91 -0.93 -0.81
N GLN A 58 13.33 -0.12 0.06
CA GLN A 58 13.37 -0.32 1.49
C GLN A 58 12.11 -1.09 1.89
N ILE A 59 12.29 -2.28 2.42
CA ILE A 59 11.20 -3.20 2.74
C ILE A 59 10.97 -3.16 4.25
N ARG A 60 9.77 -2.77 4.63
CA ARG A 60 9.40 -2.65 6.05
C ARG A 60 9.47 -4.02 6.74
N PRO A 61 9.93 -4.11 8.01
CA PRO A 61 9.84 -5.34 8.80
C PRO A 61 8.43 -5.93 8.78
N GLY A 62 8.32 -7.25 8.62
CA GLY A 62 7.06 -7.94 8.48
C GLY A 62 6.50 -7.96 7.05
N TYR A 63 7.29 -7.49 6.06
CA TYR A 63 6.93 -7.52 4.64
C TYR A 63 8.06 -8.11 3.81
N TYR A 64 7.71 -8.58 2.61
CA TYR A 64 8.68 -9.10 1.64
C TYR A 64 8.21 -8.90 0.21
N LEU A 65 9.16 -8.78 -0.71
CA LEU A 65 8.93 -8.75 -2.15
C LEU A 65 9.16 -10.14 -2.74
N TYR A 66 8.31 -10.54 -3.68
CA TYR A 66 8.54 -11.74 -4.48
C TYR A 66 9.55 -11.48 -5.59
N ARG A 67 10.62 -12.25 -5.63
CA ARG A 67 11.65 -12.16 -6.67
C ARG A 67 11.05 -12.32 -8.07
N GLN A 68 10.19 -13.29 -8.27
CA GLN A 68 9.56 -13.61 -9.55
C GLN A 68 8.55 -12.54 -10.03
N GLN A 69 8.13 -11.64 -9.16
CA GLN A 69 7.16 -10.58 -9.47
C GLN A 69 7.83 -9.24 -9.80
N ILE A 70 9.15 -9.17 -9.79
CA ILE A 70 9.87 -7.96 -10.19
C ILE A 70 10.05 -8.00 -11.70
N LYS A 71 9.48 -7.00 -12.39
CA LYS A 71 9.51 -6.88 -13.84
C LYS A 71 9.94 -5.48 -14.24
N LEU A 72 10.85 -5.40 -15.19
CA LEU A 72 11.34 -4.17 -15.79
C LEU A 72 10.97 -4.16 -17.26
N VAL A 73 10.23 -3.16 -17.70
CA VAL A 73 9.82 -2.99 -19.10
C VAL A 73 10.28 -1.63 -19.59
N PRO A 74 11.35 -1.58 -20.40
CA PRO A 74 11.82 -0.32 -21.00
C PRO A 74 10.91 0.08 -22.15
N GLN A 75 10.73 1.39 -22.30
CA GLN A 75 10.09 2.03 -23.44
C GLN A 75 11.07 3.04 -24.05
N GLN A 76 11.30 2.95 -25.34
CA GLN A 76 12.28 3.76 -26.07
C GLN A 76 13.70 3.71 -25.44
N ALA A 77 14.02 2.57 -24.86
CA ALA A 77 15.31 2.27 -24.27
C ALA A 77 15.62 0.77 -24.42
N THR A 78 16.90 0.44 -24.38
CA THR A 78 17.39 -0.93 -24.31
C THR A 78 18.19 -1.10 -23.03
N LEU A 79 17.83 -2.10 -22.24
CA LEU A 79 18.55 -2.44 -21.02
C LEU A 79 19.72 -3.39 -21.36
N GLY A 80 20.84 -3.20 -20.65
CA GLY A 80 21.90 -4.21 -20.61
C GLY A 80 21.55 -5.38 -19.72
N ALA A 81 22.40 -6.40 -19.71
CA ALA A 81 22.22 -7.55 -18.86
C ALA A 81 22.26 -7.16 -17.37
N PHE A 82 21.32 -7.66 -16.60
CA PHE A 82 21.27 -7.51 -15.13
C PHE A 82 20.77 -8.80 -14.51
N THR A 83 21.09 -9.00 -13.25
CA THR A 83 20.66 -10.19 -12.51
C THR A 83 20.04 -9.79 -11.20
N LEU A 84 18.86 -10.30 -10.90
CA LEU A 84 18.26 -10.21 -9.57
C LEU A 84 19.06 -11.07 -8.59
N PRO A 85 19.30 -10.62 -7.35
CA PRO A 85 19.86 -11.46 -6.30
C PRO A 85 19.05 -12.76 -6.14
N GLU A 86 19.66 -13.79 -5.57
CA GLU A 86 18.96 -15.08 -5.38
C GLU A 86 17.75 -14.94 -4.46
N GLY A 87 17.88 -14.10 -3.44
CA GLY A 87 16.86 -13.93 -2.41
C GLY A 87 16.89 -15.06 -1.37
N LEU A 88 15.88 -15.06 -0.53
CA LEU A 88 15.69 -16.05 0.52
C LEU A 88 14.60 -17.05 0.09
N SER A 89 14.82 -18.33 0.36
CA SER A 89 13.75 -19.34 0.17
C SER A 89 12.65 -19.11 1.21
N HIS A 90 11.41 -19.14 0.75
CA HIS A 90 10.23 -18.92 1.56
C HIS A 90 9.08 -19.80 1.08
N LYS A 91 8.39 -20.43 2.01
CA LYS A 91 7.16 -21.15 1.70
C LYS A 91 5.98 -20.21 1.88
N ASP A 92 5.43 -19.81 0.76
CA ASP A 92 4.31 -18.86 0.68
C ASP A 92 3.00 -19.61 0.50
N GLU A 93 1.93 -19.14 1.13
CA GLU A 93 0.62 -19.79 1.06
C GLU A 93 -0.07 -19.62 -0.31
N PHE A 94 0.33 -18.60 -1.10
CA PHE A 94 -0.26 -18.32 -2.41
C PHE A 94 0.54 -18.94 -3.56
N PHE A 95 1.87 -18.96 -3.46
CA PHE A 95 2.77 -19.37 -4.54
C PHE A 95 3.65 -20.59 -4.20
N GLY A 96 3.56 -21.13 -2.99
CA GLY A 96 4.39 -22.25 -2.56
C GLY A 96 5.84 -21.85 -2.30
N GLU A 97 6.80 -22.68 -2.70
CA GLU A 97 8.23 -22.37 -2.55
C GLU A 97 8.65 -21.27 -3.52
N VAL A 98 9.07 -20.14 -2.99
CA VAL A 98 9.47 -18.94 -3.74
C VAL A 98 10.72 -18.30 -3.16
N ALA A 99 11.40 -17.48 -3.96
CA ALA A 99 12.45 -16.58 -3.49
C ALA A 99 11.86 -15.21 -3.16
N ILE A 100 12.26 -14.66 -2.04
CA ILE A 100 11.78 -13.36 -1.55
C ILE A 100 12.94 -12.44 -1.17
N PHE A 101 12.64 -11.15 -1.08
CA PHE A 101 13.56 -10.13 -0.55
C PHE A 101 12.95 -9.50 0.69
N LYS A 102 13.76 -9.37 1.74
CA LYS A 102 13.44 -8.69 2.99
C LYS A 102 14.40 -7.54 3.23
N GLN A 103 14.00 -6.56 4.03
CA GLN A 103 14.79 -5.42 4.47
C GLN A 103 15.13 -4.46 3.33
N GLN A 104 15.86 -4.90 2.33
CA GLN A 104 16.33 -4.06 1.24
C GLN A 104 16.58 -4.88 -0.03
N LEU A 105 16.26 -4.27 -1.16
CA LEU A 105 16.68 -4.74 -2.47
C LEU A 105 17.31 -3.58 -3.24
N ASN A 106 18.53 -3.78 -3.69
CA ASN A 106 19.21 -2.89 -4.64
C ASN A 106 19.42 -3.63 -5.95
N LEU A 107 19.07 -2.99 -7.04
CA LEU A 107 19.24 -3.54 -8.38
C LEU A 107 19.92 -2.51 -9.27
N GLN A 108 21.04 -2.89 -9.87
CA GLN A 108 21.74 -2.07 -10.85
C GLN A 108 21.40 -2.55 -12.25
N VAL A 109 20.89 -1.63 -13.05
CA VAL A 109 20.41 -1.91 -14.41
C VAL A 109 21.17 -1.03 -15.40
N PRO A 110 22.00 -1.61 -16.26
CA PRO A 110 22.67 -0.86 -17.30
C PRO A 110 21.67 -0.40 -18.38
N LEU A 111 21.83 0.82 -18.87
CA LEU A 111 21.16 1.31 -20.08
C LEU A 111 22.12 1.22 -21.24
N GLN A 112 21.80 0.42 -22.26
CA GLN A 112 22.58 0.38 -23.50
C GLN A 112 22.23 1.53 -24.43
N GLN A 113 20.94 1.84 -24.54
CA GLN A 113 20.42 2.95 -25.31
C GLN A 113 19.18 3.52 -24.61
N ALA A 114 19.02 4.84 -24.67
CA ALA A 114 17.83 5.50 -24.20
C ALA A 114 17.58 6.78 -25.00
N ALA A 115 16.39 6.93 -25.53
CA ALA A 115 15.94 8.19 -26.13
C ALA A 115 15.68 9.23 -25.04
N ALA A 116 15.58 10.51 -25.42
CA ALA A 116 15.34 11.59 -24.47
C ALA A 116 14.03 11.45 -23.68
N ASN A 117 13.04 10.79 -24.29
CA ASN A 117 11.73 10.50 -23.68
C ASN A 117 11.59 9.03 -23.24
N ALA A 118 12.70 8.33 -23.03
CA ALA A 118 12.68 6.95 -22.56
C ALA A 118 12.09 6.86 -21.15
N SER A 119 11.44 5.74 -20.88
CA SER A 119 10.92 5.39 -19.57
C SER A 119 11.17 3.93 -19.23
N LEU A 120 11.15 3.61 -17.94
CA LEU A 120 11.27 2.26 -17.44
C LEU A 120 10.07 1.98 -16.52
N SER A 121 9.20 1.07 -16.93
CA SER A 121 8.13 0.57 -16.06
C SER A 121 8.71 -0.46 -15.09
N VAL A 122 8.54 -0.23 -13.81
CA VAL A 122 8.98 -1.10 -12.75
C VAL A 122 7.75 -1.66 -12.03
N THR A 123 7.54 -2.96 -12.16
CA THR A 123 6.43 -3.65 -11.49
C THR A 123 6.99 -4.58 -10.42
N TYR A 124 6.38 -4.58 -9.27
CA TYR A 124 6.73 -5.47 -8.16
C TYR A 124 5.50 -5.82 -7.35
N GLN A 125 5.57 -6.95 -6.66
CA GLN A 125 4.54 -7.41 -5.74
C GLN A 125 5.20 -7.96 -4.49
N GLY A 126 4.56 -7.73 -3.37
CA GLY A 126 4.99 -8.26 -2.09
C GLY A 126 3.81 -8.71 -1.24
N CYS A 127 4.13 -9.19 -0.05
CA CYS A 127 3.16 -9.64 0.93
C CYS A 127 3.60 -9.23 2.35
N ALA A 128 2.67 -9.27 3.28
CA ALA A 128 2.95 -9.21 4.71
C ALA A 128 3.10 -10.63 5.28
N GLU A 129 3.92 -10.76 6.31
CA GLU A 129 4.09 -12.00 7.09
C GLU A 129 2.89 -12.23 8.03
#